data_8525c7aececd2e3ad80f91da224b65d3
#
_entry.id   8525c7aececd2e3ad80f91da224b65d3
#
_cell.length_a   1.000
_cell.length_b   1.000
_cell.length_c   1.000
_cell.angle_alpha   90.00
_cell.angle_beta   90.00
_cell.angle_gamma   90.00
#
_symmetry.space_group_name_H-M   'P 1'
#
loop_
_entity.id
_entity.type
_entity.pdbx_description
1 polymer ?
#
loop_
_entity_poly.entity_id
_entity_poly.type
_entity_poly.pdbx_seq_one_letter_code
_entity_poly.pdbx_strand_id
1 'polypeptide(L)'
;MNTQTIALSGEPVRFNDPGATARLGLIALATDMTSERDLYRQLPQEGVAIHVARVAYENPTTPENLRKMTPRLTEAATLLAPLRPLKAVCYSCTAASVVIGDAEVAAAIRAAVGNVPVVTPAGAARLALSALGVRRISVLTPYTVATSQPMADYFTRHGLEICRFECLGLEDDREMARVSDQSIIDAALAVDRPEAQALFLSCTGLPAINVIAEIEQRIGKPVVSSNQASAWAMARLAGFDDHKPAHYGRLFDCALPEAAFGAAT
;
A
#
# COMPACT_ATOMS: atom_id res chain seq x y z
N MET A 1 33.25 -44.59 11.38
CA MET A 1 32.56 -43.33 11.00
C MET A 1 32.31 -43.41 9.50
N ASN A 2 31.05 -43.45 9.08
CA ASN A 2 30.69 -43.45 7.67
C ASN A 2 30.86 -42.03 7.14
N THR A 3 31.95 -41.76 6.42
CA THR A 3 32.12 -40.47 5.74
C THR A 3 31.17 -40.46 4.53
N GLN A 4 30.06 -39.72 4.68
CA GLN A 4 29.14 -39.49 3.57
C GLN A 4 29.85 -38.69 2.48
N THR A 5 29.96 -39.23 1.29
CA THR A 5 30.60 -38.52 0.16
C THR A 5 29.58 -37.59 -0.47
N ILE A 6 29.86 -36.30 -0.50
CA ILE A 6 29.07 -35.28 -1.23
C ILE A 6 29.66 -35.20 -2.65
N ALA A 7 28.83 -35.39 -3.66
CA ALA A 7 29.23 -35.33 -5.06
C ALA A 7 28.34 -34.30 -5.82
N LEU A 8 28.86 -33.76 -6.92
CA LEU A 8 28.07 -32.95 -7.84
C LEU A 8 27.08 -33.85 -8.59
N SER A 9 25.86 -33.33 -8.84
CA SER A 9 24.91 -34.00 -9.74
C SER A 9 25.47 -34.02 -11.16
N GLY A 10 25.32 -35.15 -11.85
CA GLY A 10 25.63 -35.27 -13.28
C GLY A 10 24.54 -34.71 -14.21
N GLU A 11 23.38 -34.33 -13.66
CA GLU A 11 22.26 -33.85 -14.46
C GLU A 11 22.40 -32.33 -14.80
N PRO A 12 22.01 -31.91 -16.02
CA PRO A 12 22.07 -30.51 -16.41
C PRO A 12 21.06 -29.67 -15.63
N VAL A 13 21.53 -28.57 -15.07
CA VAL A 13 20.68 -27.61 -14.35
C VAL A 13 19.92 -26.74 -15.35
N ARG A 14 18.61 -26.64 -15.18
CA ARG A 14 17.74 -25.71 -15.91
C ARG A 14 17.29 -24.60 -14.96
N PHE A 15 17.16 -23.38 -15.48
CA PHE A 15 16.79 -22.21 -14.69
C PHE A 15 15.43 -21.69 -15.14
N ASN A 16 14.57 -21.37 -14.18
CA ASN A 16 13.33 -20.63 -14.39
C ASN A 16 13.47 -19.23 -13.75
N ASP A 17 12.76 -18.26 -14.29
CA ASP A 17 12.66 -16.93 -13.72
C ASP A 17 11.29 -16.77 -13.03
N PRO A 18 11.20 -16.75 -11.69
CA PRO A 18 9.93 -16.59 -10.98
C PRO A 18 9.29 -15.22 -11.20
N GLY A 19 10.07 -14.21 -11.59
CA GLY A 19 9.59 -12.86 -11.94
C GLY A 19 9.59 -12.58 -13.43
N ALA A 20 9.34 -13.58 -14.28
CA ALA A 20 9.43 -13.45 -15.73
C ALA A 20 8.50 -12.37 -16.30
N THR A 21 7.28 -12.21 -15.74
CA THR A 21 6.31 -11.21 -16.19
C THR A 21 6.56 -9.86 -15.52
N ALA A 22 6.69 -9.83 -14.20
CA ALA A 22 6.94 -8.60 -13.44
C ALA A 22 7.69 -8.84 -12.15
N ARG A 23 8.55 -7.88 -11.78
CA ARG A 23 9.14 -7.76 -10.45
C ARG A 23 8.68 -6.47 -9.82
N LEU A 24 8.16 -6.59 -8.61
CA LEU A 24 7.64 -5.48 -7.83
C LEU A 24 8.45 -5.35 -6.53
N GLY A 25 8.69 -4.13 -6.08
CA GLY A 25 9.32 -3.85 -4.81
C GLY A 25 8.30 -3.43 -3.75
N LEU A 26 8.49 -3.87 -2.52
CA LEU A 26 7.77 -3.41 -1.35
C LEU A 26 8.76 -2.98 -0.28
N ILE A 27 8.66 -1.74 0.20
CA ILE A 27 9.35 -1.28 1.40
C ILE A 27 8.30 -1.16 2.51
N ALA A 28 8.30 -2.13 3.42
CA ALA A 28 7.41 -2.19 4.57
C ALA A 28 8.10 -1.63 5.84
N LEU A 29 7.33 -1.24 6.85
CA LEU A 29 7.89 -0.93 8.16
C LEU A 29 8.44 -2.19 8.83
N ALA A 30 9.45 -2.04 9.70
CA ALA A 30 10.00 -3.17 10.47
C ALA A 30 8.93 -3.89 11.31
N THR A 31 7.91 -3.15 11.74
CA THR A 31 6.80 -3.62 12.56
C THR A 31 5.56 -4.06 11.75
N ASP A 32 5.57 -3.88 10.43
CA ASP A 32 4.42 -4.20 9.55
C ASP A 32 4.07 -5.70 9.60
N MET A 33 2.77 -5.98 9.74
CA MET A 33 2.21 -7.33 9.85
C MET A 33 1.16 -7.64 8.76
N THR A 34 0.86 -6.69 7.89
CA THR A 34 -0.29 -6.75 6.98
C THR A 34 0.08 -6.58 5.51
N SER A 35 0.94 -5.62 5.18
CA SER A 35 1.19 -5.18 3.80
C SER A 35 1.68 -6.29 2.87
N GLU A 36 2.62 -7.13 3.32
CA GLU A 36 3.12 -8.24 2.50
C GLU A 36 2.01 -9.22 2.15
N ARG A 37 1.28 -9.69 3.18
CA ARG A 37 0.14 -10.59 3.02
C ARG A 37 -0.93 -9.99 2.10
N ASP A 38 -1.23 -8.72 2.30
CA ASP A 38 -2.30 -8.04 1.58
C ASP A 38 -1.93 -7.82 0.11
N LEU A 39 -0.66 -7.49 -0.20
CA LEU A 39 -0.18 -7.43 -1.58
C LEU A 39 -0.22 -8.80 -2.26
N TYR A 40 0.29 -9.84 -1.60
CA TYR A 40 0.27 -11.20 -2.16
C TYR A 40 -1.15 -11.69 -2.47
N ARG A 41 -2.14 -11.31 -1.68
CA ARG A 41 -3.55 -11.70 -1.91
C ARG A 41 -4.20 -10.98 -3.08
N GLN A 42 -3.73 -9.78 -3.40
CA GLN A 42 -4.39 -8.90 -4.37
C GLN A 42 -3.65 -8.78 -5.70
N LEU A 43 -2.41 -9.24 -5.79
CA LEU A 43 -1.61 -9.23 -7.02
C LEU A 43 -1.68 -10.59 -7.75
N PRO A 44 -1.46 -10.62 -9.08
CA PRO A 44 -1.32 -11.88 -9.81
C PRO A 44 -0.19 -12.72 -9.23
N GLN A 45 -0.41 -14.02 -9.13
CA GLN A 45 0.55 -14.94 -8.53
C GLN A 45 1.53 -15.53 -9.56
N GLU A 46 1.08 -15.69 -10.81
CA GLU A 46 1.89 -16.33 -11.85
C GLU A 46 2.81 -15.33 -12.55
N GLY A 47 4.10 -15.64 -12.57
CA GLY A 47 5.12 -14.82 -13.22
C GLY A 47 5.43 -13.50 -12.51
N VAL A 48 4.88 -13.24 -11.33
CA VAL A 48 5.11 -12.03 -10.53
C VAL A 48 5.97 -12.36 -9.32
N ALA A 49 7.06 -11.61 -9.14
CA ALA A 49 7.87 -11.68 -7.93
C ALA A 49 7.76 -10.37 -7.14
N ILE A 50 7.46 -10.47 -5.85
CA ILE A 50 7.46 -9.34 -4.92
C ILE A 50 8.72 -9.41 -4.07
N HIS A 51 9.60 -8.42 -4.22
CA HIS A 51 10.81 -8.27 -3.43
C HIS A 51 10.53 -7.33 -2.27
N VAL A 52 10.77 -7.80 -1.04
CA VAL A 52 10.43 -7.04 0.16
C VAL A 52 11.69 -6.61 0.90
N ALA A 53 11.76 -5.34 1.23
CA ALA A 53 12.72 -4.79 2.17
C ALA A 53 11.96 -4.13 3.33
N ARG A 54 12.63 -3.99 4.49
CA ARG A 54 12.03 -3.34 5.64
C ARG A 54 12.83 -2.11 6.03
N VAL A 55 12.11 -1.04 6.40
CA VAL A 55 12.71 0.18 6.95
C VAL A 55 12.50 0.22 8.46
N ALA A 56 13.57 0.55 9.20
CA ALA A 56 13.49 0.70 10.65
C ALA A 56 12.52 1.82 11.03
N TYR A 57 11.61 1.52 11.94
CA TYR A 57 10.53 2.37 12.39
C TYR A 57 10.46 2.43 13.92
N GLU A 58 10.04 3.56 14.46
CA GLU A 58 9.95 3.84 15.88
C GLU A 58 8.51 4.16 16.28
N ASN A 59 7.93 3.36 17.18
CA ASN A 59 6.69 3.71 17.84
C ASN A 59 6.93 4.77 18.96
N PRO A 60 5.93 5.58 19.35
CA PRO A 60 4.56 5.62 18.82
C PRO A 60 4.50 6.24 17.41
N THR A 61 3.35 6.00 16.73
CA THR A 61 3.06 6.55 15.39
C THR A 61 2.77 8.04 15.49
N THR A 62 3.84 8.84 15.45
CA THR A 62 3.77 10.32 15.46
C THR A 62 4.37 10.91 14.19
N PRO A 63 3.97 12.13 13.78
CA PRO A 63 4.58 12.80 12.64
C PRO A 63 6.11 12.93 12.74
N GLU A 64 6.64 13.10 13.94
CA GLU A 64 8.08 13.17 14.19
C GLU A 64 8.77 11.84 13.91
N ASN A 65 8.29 10.73 14.49
CA ASN A 65 8.86 9.40 14.29
C ASN A 65 8.72 8.94 12.82
N LEU A 66 7.63 9.31 12.16
CA LEU A 66 7.42 9.02 10.74
C LEU A 66 8.47 9.69 9.84
N ARG A 67 8.87 10.94 10.12
CA ARG A 67 9.93 11.64 9.36
C ARG A 67 11.30 11.00 9.50
N LYS A 68 11.59 10.33 10.61
CA LYS A 68 12.89 9.65 10.84
C LYS A 68 13.17 8.53 9.84
N MET A 69 12.15 8.05 9.13
CA MET A 69 12.33 7.01 8.10
C MET A 69 12.95 7.55 6.80
N THR A 70 12.80 8.85 6.48
CA THR A 70 13.26 9.43 5.20
C THR A 70 14.71 9.05 4.85
N PRO A 71 15.71 9.26 5.71
CA PRO A 71 17.09 8.93 5.38
C PRO A 71 17.39 7.42 5.26
N ARG A 72 16.46 6.58 5.76
CA ARG A 72 16.60 5.11 5.73
C ARG A 72 15.97 4.48 4.48
N LEU A 73 15.15 5.24 3.71
CA LEU A 73 14.44 4.70 2.55
C LEU A 73 15.38 4.29 1.42
N THR A 74 16.42 5.07 1.15
CA THR A 74 17.41 4.75 0.12
C THR A 74 18.15 3.45 0.43
N GLU A 75 18.58 3.25 1.69
CA GLU A 75 19.23 2.02 2.11
C GLU A 75 18.28 0.82 1.97
N ALA A 76 17.04 0.92 2.46
CA ALA A 76 16.05 -0.13 2.30
C ALA A 76 15.79 -0.47 0.83
N ALA A 77 15.76 0.53 -0.06
CA ALA A 77 15.55 0.33 -1.48
C ALA A 77 16.72 -0.42 -2.15
N THR A 78 17.96 -0.29 -1.69
CA THR A 78 19.11 -1.07 -2.22
C THR A 78 18.96 -2.57 -2.05
N LEU A 79 18.12 -3.00 -1.11
CA LEU A 79 17.87 -4.42 -0.82
C LEU A 79 16.78 -5.04 -1.71
N LEU A 80 16.14 -4.23 -2.58
CA LEU A 80 15.10 -4.69 -3.50
C LEU A 80 15.70 -5.19 -4.82
N ALA A 81 15.85 -6.52 -4.97
CA ALA A 81 16.27 -7.16 -6.22
C ALA A 81 17.37 -6.41 -7.01
N PRO A 82 18.53 -6.11 -6.42
CA PRO A 82 19.47 -5.08 -6.89
C PRO A 82 20.00 -5.26 -8.31
N LEU A 83 19.93 -6.44 -8.90
CA LEU A 83 20.42 -6.74 -10.25
C LEU A 83 19.30 -6.96 -11.28
N ARG A 84 18.06 -6.61 -10.94
CA ARG A 84 16.91 -6.85 -11.81
C ARG A 84 16.00 -5.61 -11.86
N PRO A 85 15.50 -5.24 -13.04
CA PRO A 85 14.57 -4.12 -13.15
C PRO A 85 13.25 -4.40 -12.42
N LEU A 86 12.78 -3.41 -11.69
CA LEU A 86 11.47 -3.40 -11.05
C LEU A 86 10.47 -2.65 -11.92
N LYS A 87 9.22 -3.12 -11.98
CA LYS A 87 8.12 -2.43 -12.67
C LYS A 87 7.55 -1.28 -11.84
N ALA A 88 7.50 -1.44 -10.52
CA ALA A 88 7.11 -0.43 -9.55
C ALA A 88 7.66 -0.77 -8.17
N VAL A 89 7.77 0.24 -7.30
CA VAL A 89 8.11 0.08 -5.88
C VAL A 89 7.02 0.74 -5.03
N CYS A 90 6.48 0.02 -4.05
CA CYS A 90 5.56 0.56 -3.06
C CYS A 90 6.29 0.84 -1.74
N TYR A 91 6.15 2.05 -1.21
CA TYR A 91 6.51 2.38 0.17
C TYR A 91 5.26 2.25 1.03
N SER A 92 5.20 1.23 1.88
CA SER A 92 3.97 0.86 2.59
C SER A 92 3.85 1.54 3.95
N CYS A 93 3.61 2.86 3.94
CA CYS A 93 3.19 3.61 5.12
C CYS A 93 2.36 4.83 4.72
N THR A 94 1.05 4.80 5.00
CA THR A 94 0.14 5.87 4.60
C THR A 94 0.44 7.18 5.34
N ALA A 95 0.56 7.13 6.66
CA ALA A 95 0.83 8.32 7.46
C ALA A 95 2.20 8.94 7.11
N ALA A 96 3.23 8.12 6.92
CA ALA A 96 4.56 8.62 6.57
C ALA A 96 4.59 9.20 5.16
N SER A 97 3.91 8.61 4.18
CA SER A 97 3.86 9.19 2.83
C SER A 97 3.25 10.58 2.79
N VAL A 98 2.27 10.85 3.67
CA VAL A 98 1.68 12.19 3.84
C VAL A 98 2.63 13.16 4.54
N VAL A 99 3.30 12.69 5.61
CA VAL A 99 4.15 13.54 6.47
C VAL A 99 5.49 13.86 5.81
N ILE A 100 6.07 12.92 5.07
CA ILE A 100 7.31 13.07 4.30
C ILE A 100 6.98 13.79 2.98
N GLY A 101 5.96 13.34 2.28
CA GLY A 101 5.56 13.78 0.96
C GLY A 101 5.91 12.79 -0.14
N ASP A 102 4.97 12.58 -1.07
CA ASP A 102 5.10 11.60 -2.16
C ASP A 102 6.38 11.81 -3.00
N ALA A 103 6.73 13.06 -3.29
CA ALA A 103 7.90 13.41 -4.11
C ALA A 103 9.22 13.07 -3.39
N GLU A 104 9.31 13.35 -2.09
CA GLU A 104 10.52 13.08 -1.30
C GLU A 104 10.72 11.57 -1.12
N VAL A 105 9.65 10.82 -0.82
CA VAL A 105 9.67 9.36 -0.79
C VAL A 105 10.14 8.78 -2.13
N ALA A 106 9.59 9.26 -3.23
CA ALA A 106 9.96 8.80 -4.57
C ALA A 106 11.43 9.11 -4.90
N ALA A 107 11.92 10.30 -4.55
CA ALA A 107 13.31 10.69 -4.77
C ALA A 107 14.28 9.79 -3.98
N ALA A 108 13.98 9.52 -2.69
CA ALA A 108 14.81 8.66 -1.85
C ALA A 108 14.90 7.22 -2.38
N ILE A 109 13.80 6.65 -2.84
CA ILE A 109 13.75 5.30 -3.40
C ILE A 109 14.46 5.23 -4.75
N ARG A 110 14.18 6.19 -5.66
CA ARG A 110 14.81 6.26 -6.99
C ARG A 110 16.32 6.45 -6.93
N ALA A 111 16.84 7.06 -5.90
CA ALA A 111 18.29 7.17 -5.68
C ALA A 111 19.01 5.80 -5.61
N ALA A 112 18.30 4.76 -5.19
CA ALA A 112 18.84 3.40 -5.09
C ALA A 112 18.48 2.51 -6.30
N VAL A 113 17.23 2.59 -6.79
CA VAL A 113 16.71 1.64 -7.79
C VAL A 113 16.53 2.24 -9.19
N GLY A 114 16.89 3.52 -9.37
CA GLY A 114 16.75 4.21 -10.66
C GLY A 114 15.33 4.75 -10.92
N ASN A 115 15.07 5.12 -12.17
CA ASN A 115 13.81 5.75 -12.57
C ASN A 115 12.68 4.71 -12.68
N VAL A 116 12.06 4.38 -11.55
CA VAL A 116 10.95 3.44 -11.41
C VAL A 116 9.73 4.18 -10.85
N PRO A 117 8.50 3.80 -11.23
CA PRO A 117 7.29 4.28 -10.57
C PRO A 117 7.32 3.95 -9.07
N VAL A 118 7.11 4.96 -8.23
CA VAL A 118 7.05 4.78 -6.77
C VAL A 118 5.64 5.04 -6.28
N VAL A 119 5.02 4.02 -5.73
CA VAL A 119 3.66 4.05 -5.20
C VAL A 119 3.72 4.37 -3.71
N THR A 120 3.03 5.43 -3.31
CA THR A 120 2.73 5.71 -1.91
C THR A 120 1.25 5.42 -1.64
N PRO A 121 0.87 4.90 -0.46
CA PRO A 121 -0.53 4.54 -0.20
C PRO A 121 -1.48 5.74 -0.23
N ALA A 122 -1.03 6.92 0.19
CA ALA A 122 -1.83 8.16 0.11
C ALA A 122 -2.00 8.61 -1.34
N GLY A 123 -0.94 8.58 -2.14
CA GLY A 123 -0.97 8.86 -3.57
C GLY A 123 -1.84 7.88 -4.33
N ALA A 124 -1.72 6.59 -4.02
CA ALA A 124 -2.55 5.54 -4.62
C ALA A 124 -4.04 5.71 -4.25
N ALA A 125 -4.35 6.00 -2.98
CA ALA A 125 -5.73 6.26 -2.56
C ALA A 125 -6.34 7.47 -3.29
N ARG A 126 -5.59 8.56 -3.44
CA ARG A 126 -6.02 9.73 -4.20
C ARG A 126 -6.34 9.38 -5.66
N LEU A 127 -5.48 8.61 -6.32
CA LEU A 127 -5.70 8.17 -7.70
C LEU A 127 -6.87 7.20 -7.80
N ALA A 128 -7.02 6.29 -6.84
CA ALA A 128 -8.14 5.36 -6.75
C ALA A 128 -9.50 6.09 -6.63
N LEU A 129 -9.58 7.08 -5.74
CA LEU A 129 -10.78 7.91 -5.58
C LEU A 129 -11.08 8.71 -6.85
N SER A 130 -10.05 9.24 -7.51
CA SER A 130 -10.21 9.91 -8.81
C SER A 130 -10.71 8.96 -9.90
N ALA A 131 -10.16 7.74 -10.00
CA ALA A 131 -10.59 6.71 -10.95
C ALA A 131 -12.04 6.27 -10.74
N LEU A 132 -12.51 6.29 -9.49
CA LEU A 132 -13.90 6.03 -9.10
C LEU A 132 -14.82 7.24 -9.33
N GLY A 133 -14.31 8.39 -9.79
CA GLY A 133 -15.08 9.62 -9.98
C GLY A 133 -15.53 10.30 -8.67
N VAL A 134 -14.83 10.03 -7.56
CA VAL A 134 -15.19 10.48 -6.22
C VAL A 134 -14.52 11.80 -5.87
N ARG A 135 -15.28 12.71 -5.26
CA ARG A 135 -14.80 13.99 -4.72
C ARG A 135 -15.14 14.20 -3.24
N ARG A 136 -16.17 13.54 -2.72
CA ARG A 136 -16.59 13.63 -1.32
C ARG A 136 -16.41 12.28 -0.65
N ILE A 137 -15.68 12.28 0.48
CA ILE A 137 -15.30 11.05 1.19
C ILE A 137 -15.60 11.12 2.68
N SER A 138 -15.93 9.98 3.27
CA SER A 138 -15.71 9.73 4.68
C SER A 138 -14.35 9.04 4.88
N VAL A 139 -13.68 9.31 5.98
CA VAL A 139 -12.33 8.76 6.27
C VAL A 139 -12.31 8.14 7.67
N LEU A 140 -11.78 6.93 7.76
CA LEU A 140 -11.47 6.25 9.01
C LEU A 140 -9.96 5.97 9.08
N THR A 141 -9.32 6.31 10.21
CA THR A 141 -7.94 5.96 10.49
C THR A 141 -7.81 5.27 11.84
N PRO A 142 -6.82 4.40 12.04
CA PRO A 142 -6.55 3.87 13.37
C PRO A 142 -5.78 4.83 14.28
N TYR A 143 -5.16 5.88 13.72
CA TYR A 143 -4.24 6.78 14.42
C TYR A 143 -4.91 7.68 15.45
N THR A 144 -4.10 8.43 16.19
CA THR A 144 -4.56 9.58 16.99
C THR A 144 -4.98 10.74 16.09
N VAL A 145 -5.71 11.71 16.65
CA VAL A 145 -6.13 12.93 15.93
C VAL A 145 -4.90 13.69 15.40
N ALA A 146 -3.85 13.82 16.21
CA ALA A 146 -2.63 14.55 15.83
C ALA A 146 -1.91 13.91 14.62
N THR A 147 -1.86 12.58 14.56
CA THR A 147 -1.27 11.83 13.44
C THR A 147 -2.16 11.84 12.20
N SER A 148 -3.48 11.99 12.38
CA SER A 148 -4.46 12.01 11.29
C SER A 148 -4.61 13.37 10.63
N GLN A 149 -4.36 14.49 11.34
CA GLN A 149 -4.54 15.83 10.82
C GLN A 149 -3.79 16.11 9.50
N PRO A 150 -2.49 15.72 9.35
CA PRO A 150 -1.78 15.88 8.08
C PRO A 150 -2.46 15.19 6.89
N MET A 151 -3.17 14.09 7.13
CA MET A 151 -3.89 13.34 6.09
C MET A 151 -5.15 14.09 5.64
N ALA A 152 -5.90 14.69 6.57
CA ALA A 152 -7.03 15.53 6.23
C ALA A 152 -6.58 16.71 5.35
N ASP A 153 -5.48 17.36 5.73
CA ASP A 153 -4.87 18.45 4.97
C ASP A 153 -4.38 17.99 3.58
N TYR A 154 -3.80 16.78 3.50
CA TYR A 154 -3.34 16.20 2.24
C TYR A 154 -4.50 16.02 1.26
N PHE A 155 -5.57 15.35 1.66
CA PHE A 155 -6.71 15.10 0.77
C PHE A 155 -7.43 16.39 0.37
N THR A 156 -7.61 17.32 1.29
CA THR A 156 -8.22 18.63 1.02
C THR A 156 -7.40 19.44 0.00
N ARG A 157 -6.06 19.47 0.14
CA ARG A 157 -5.17 20.14 -0.84
C ARG A 157 -5.24 19.51 -2.23
N HIS A 158 -5.61 18.24 -2.31
CA HIS A 158 -5.78 17.54 -3.59
C HIS A 158 -7.22 17.54 -4.10
N GLY A 159 -8.08 18.44 -3.57
CA GLY A 159 -9.42 18.69 -4.08
C GLY A 159 -10.48 17.67 -3.65
N LEU A 160 -10.23 16.91 -2.60
CA LEU A 160 -11.23 16.05 -1.98
C LEU A 160 -11.91 16.78 -0.83
N GLU A 161 -13.23 16.67 -0.75
CA GLU A 161 -14.05 17.14 0.36
C GLU A 161 -14.23 16.01 1.36
N ILE A 162 -13.91 16.28 2.63
CA ILE A 162 -14.06 15.33 3.72
C ILE A 162 -15.38 15.57 4.43
N CYS A 163 -16.36 14.71 4.21
CA CYS A 163 -17.68 14.79 4.85
C CYS A 163 -17.61 14.43 6.34
N ARG A 164 -16.80 13.43 6.66
CA ARG A 164 -16.53 12.98 8.04
C ARG A 164 -15.15 12.35 8.13
N PHE A 165 -14.43 12.62 9.23
CA PHE A 165 -13.14 12.00 9.53
C PHE A 165 -13.15 11.49 10.97
N GLU A 166 -12.92 10.19 11.18
CA GLU A 166 -12.84 9.60 12.51
C GLU A 166 -11.54 8.81 12.71
N CYS A 167 -11.11 8.74 13.96
CA CYS A 167 -9.87 8.11 14.40
C CYS A 167 -10.16 7.08 15.49
N LEU A 168 -9.49 5.91 15.46
CA LEU A 168 -9.60 4.91 16.52
C LEU A 168 -8.73 5.24 17.74
N GLY A 169 -7.77 6.18 17.60
CA GLY A 169 -6.97 6.70 18.71
C GLY A 169 -5.80 5.81 19.13
N LEU A 170 -5.34 4.90 18.25
CA LEU A 170 -4.22 4.00 18.52
C LEU A 170 -2.87 4.68 18.23
N GLU A 171 -1.87 4.37 19.05
CA GLU A 171 -0.51 4.92 18.93
C GLU A 171 0.51 3.89 18.40
N ASP A 172 0.32 2.61 18.75
CA ASP A 172 1.22 1.51 18.34
C ASP A 172 0.70 0.83 17.07
N ASP A 173 1.50 0.80 16.00
CA ASP A 173 1.12 0.18 14.73
C ASP A 173 0.90 -1.34 14.83
N ARG A 174 1.51 -2.00 15.82
CA ARG A 174 1.27 -3.43 16.11
C ARG A 174 -0.13 -3.67 16.68
N GLU A 175 -0.69 -2.70 17.41
CA GLU A 175 -2.08 -2.74 17.86
C GLU A 175 -3.03 -2.50 16.70
N MET A 176 -2.70 -1.58 15.78
CA MET A 176 -3.47 -1.32 14.57
C MET A 176 -3.63 -2.58 13.71
N ALA A 177 -2.59 -3.41 13.63
CA ALA A 177 -2.63 -4.68 12.89
C ALA A 177 -3.51 -5.76 13.54
N ARG A 178 -3.93 -5.56 14.79
CA ARG A 178 -4.76 -6.49 15.57
C ARG A 178 -6.21 -6.03 15.72
N VAL A 179 -6.58 -4.90 15.11
CA VAL A 179 -7.98 -4.46 15.09
C VAL A 179 -8.81 -5.53 14.39
N SER A 180 -9.89 -5.97 15.04
CA SER A 180 -10.75 -7.02 14.50
C SER A 180 -11.55 -6.53 13.28
N ASP A 181 -11.88 -7.46 12.39
CA ASP A 181 -12.72 -7.18 11.23
C ASP A 181 -14.05 -6.52 11.64
N GLN A 182 -14.69 -7.00 12.72
CA GLN A 182 -15.93 -6.43 13.24
C GLN A 182 -15.75 -4.97 13.71
N SER A 183 -14.65 -4.66 14.42
CA SER A 183 -14.37 -3.29 14.87
C SER A 183 -14.17 -2.34 13.69
N ILE A 184 -13.52 -2.80 12.60
CA ILE A 184 -13.35 -2.01 11.39
C ILE A 184 -14.72 -1.76 10.73
N ILE A 185 -15.56 -2.80 10.61
CA ILE A 185 -16.90 -2.68 10.03
C ILE A 185 -17.75 -1.69 10.82
N ASP A 186 -17.83 -1.84 12.14
CA ASP A 186 -18.66 -0.98 13.00
C ASP A 186 -18.21 0.49 12.90
N ALA A 187 -16.91 0.76 12.96
CA ALA A 187 -16.37 2.10 12.82
C ALA A 187 -16.59 2.68 11.40
N ALA A 188 -16.45 1.84 10.37
CA ALA A 188 -16.69 2.22 8.98
C ALA A 188 -18.15 2.65 8.74
N LEU A 189 -19.10 1.90 9.29
CA LEU A 189 -20.52 2.24 9.22
C LEU A 189 -20.86 3.50 10.01
N ALA A 190 -20.22 3.71 11.16
CA ALA A 190 -20.42 4.89 12.00
C ALA A 190 -19.90 6.18 11.35
N VAL A 191 -18.76 6.11 10.63
CA VAL A 191 -18.16 7.27 9.98
C VAL A 191 -18.81 7.61 8.64
N ASP A 192 -19.48 6.67 7.97
CA ASP A 192 -20.12 6.94 6.68
C ASP A 192 -21.18 8.03 6.80
N ARG A 193 -21.31 8.85 5.76
CA ARG A 193 -22.30 9.92 5.66
C ARG A 193 -23.04 9.83 4.32
N PRO A 194 -24.34 10.15 4.28
CA PRO A 194 -25.12 10.07 3.03
C PRO A 194 -24.51 10.89 1.89
N GLU A 195 -23.92 12.04 2.18
CA GLU A 195 -23.28 12.93 1.21
C GLU A 195 -21.91 12.45 0.72
N ALA A 196 -21.26 11.52 1.43
CA ALA A 196 -20.01 10.93 0.99
C ALA A 196 -20.27 9.97 -0.19
N GLN A 197 -19.40 10.02 -1.18
CA GLN A 197 -19.48 9.17 -2.38
C GLN A 197 -18.66 7.88 -2.23
N ALA A 198 -17.69 7.88 -1.30
CA ALA A 198 -16.89 6.72 -0.95
C ALA A 198 -16.40 6.82 0.49
N LEU A 199 -15.95 5.67 1.02
CA LEU A 199 -15.25 5.57 2.30
C LEU A 199 -13.78 5.22 2.06
N PHE A 200 -12.87 5.94 2.73
CA PHE A 200 -11.44 5.62 2.76
C PHE A 200 -11.03 5.06 4.12
N LEU A 201 -10.52 3.82 4.13
CA LEU A 201 -9.94 3.14 5.28
C LEU A 201 -8.41 3.29 5.22
N SER A 202 -7.88 4.19 5.99
CA SER A 202 -6.47 4.56 5.96
C SER A 202 -5.66 3.73 6.94
N CYS A 203 -4.49 3.38 6.58
CA CYS A 203 -3.39 2.68 7.23
C CYS A 203 -3.04 1.36 6.56
N THR A 204 -1.78 1.19 6.24
CA THR A 204 -1.27 -0.07 5.69
C THR A 204 -1.20 -1.17 6.76
N GLY A 205 -1.08 -0.80 8.04
CA GLY A 205 -1.12 -1.72 9.17
C GLY A 205 -2.54 -2.19 9.55
N LEU A 206 -3.60 -1.54 9.07
CA LEU A 206 -4.98 -1.95 9.36
C LEU A 206 -5.39 -3.10 8.42
N PRO A 207 -5.93 -4.24 8.91
CA PRO A 207 -6.32 -5.38 8.07
C PRO A 207 -7.63 -5.14 7.28
N ALA A 208 -7.77 -3.94 6.71
CA ALA A 208 -9.00 -3.44 6.09
C ALA A 208 -9.43 -4.21 4.83
N ILE A 209 -8.50 -4.85 4.12
CA ILE A 209 -8.84 -5.58 2.89
C ILE A 209 -9.83 -6.73 3.13
N ASN A 210 -9.86 -7.28 4.33
CA ASN A 210 -10.74 -8.39 4.67
C ASN A 210 -12.23 -8.00 4.62
N VAL A 211 -12.54 -6.73 4.84
CA VAL A 211 -13.91 -6.25 5.10
C VAL A 211 -14.44 -5.30 4.02
N ILE A 212 -13.63 -4.98 2.99
CA ILE A 212 -14.03 -4.04 1.93
C ILE A 212 -15.36 -4.44 1.29
N ALA A 213 -15.48 -5.68 0.80
CA ALA A 213 -16.66 -6.12 0.09
C ALA A 213 -17.94 -6.10 0.96
N GLU A 214 -17.82 -6.45 2.24
CA GLU A 214 -18.92 -6.41 3.18
C GLU A 214 -19.34 -4.97 3.47
N ILE A 215 -18.40 -4.07 3.70
CA ILE A 215 -18.72 -2.65 3.94
C ILE A 215 -19.35 -2.04 2.70
N GLU A 216 -18.80 -2.26 1.49
CA GLU A 216 -19.39 -1.81 0.22
C GLU A 216 -20.85 -2.27 0.05
N GLN A 217 -21.12 -3.53 0.41
CA GLN A 217 -22.48 -4.08 0.35
C GLN A 217 -23.43 -3.35 1.32
N ARG A 218 -22.97 -3.03 2.53
CA ARG A 218 -23.77 -2.39 3.58
C ARG A 218 -24.05 -0.91 3.30
N ILE A 219 -23.03 -0.16 2.82
CA ILE A 219 -23.20 1.30 2.58
C ILE A 219 -23.60 1.65 1.14
N GLY A 220 -23.52 0.68 0.21
CA GLY A 220 -23.86 0.88 -1.21
C GLY A 220 -22.86 1.72 -2.01
N LYS A 221 -21.71 2.06 -1.44
CA LYS A 221 -20.69 2.96 -2.01
C LYS A 221 -19.34 2.27 -2.11
N PRO A 222 -18.41 2.74 -2.98
CA PRO A 222 -17.05 2.24 -3.02
C PRO A 222 -16.33 2.43 -1.67
N VAL A 223 -15.55 1.43 -1.30
CA VAL A 223 -14.61 1.48 -0.16
C VAL A 223 -13.20 1.31 -0.70
N VAL A 224 -12.33 2.23 -0.33
CA VAL A 224 -10.90 2.20 -0.69
C VAL A 224 -10.09 2.01 0.58
N SER A 225 -9.16 1.05 0.58
CA SER A 225 -8.16 0.95 1.65
C SER A 225 -6.76 1.26 1.15
N SER A 226 -5.85 1.60 2.05
CA SER A 226 -4.45 1.90 1.71
C SER A 226 -3.77 0.74 0.97
N ASN A 227 -3.93 -0.50 1.46
CA ASN A 227 -3.31 -1.67 0.85
C ASN A 227 -3.97 -2.05 -0.48
N GLN A 228 -5.31 -1.94 -0.57
CA GLN A 228 -6.02 -2.18 -1.82
C GLN A 228 -5.63 -1.17 -2.91
N ALA A 229 -5.59 0.12 -2.59
CA ALA A 229 -5.19 1.15 -3.54
C ALA A 229 -3.74 0.96 -4.02
N SER A 230 -2.83 0.60 -3.10
CA SER A 230 -1.44 0.29 -3.43
C SER A 230 -1.32 -0.94 -4.35
N ALA A 231 -2.01 -2.03 -4.03
CA ALA A 231 -2.02 -3.25 -4.84
C ALA A 231 -2.61 -3.00 -6.24
N TRP A 232 -3.73 -2.27 -6.31
CA TRP A 232 -4.34 -1.86 -7.58
C TRP A 232 -3.37 -1.05 -8.44
N ALA A 233 -2.73 -0.03 -7.88
CA ALA A 233 -1.76 0.79 -8.60
C ALA A 233 -0.56 -0.03 -9.07
N MET A 234 -0.01 -0.90 -8.20
CA MET A 234 1.09 -1.78 -8.53
C MET A 234 0.75 -2.76 -9.67
N ALA A 235 -0.47 -3.34 -9.65
CA ALA A 235 -0.94 -4.23 -10.71
C ALA A 235 -1.00 -3.50 -12.06
N ARG A 236 -1.61 -2.31 -12.11
CA ARG A 236 -1.74 -1.50 -13.32
C ARG A 236 -0.38 -1.04 -13.87
N LEU A 237 0.53 -0.59 -13.02
CA LEU A 237 1.91 -0.22 -13.41
C LEU A 237 2.73 -1.42 -13.92
N ALA A 238 2.40 -2.62 -13.50
CA ALA A 238 3.01 -3.85 -13.99
C ALA A 238 2.39 -4.38 -15.30
N GLY A 239 1.32 -3.74 -15.80
CA GLY A 239 0.65 -4.11 -17.06
C GLY A 239 -0.48 -5.14 -16.88
N PHE A 240 -0.99 -5.32 -15.66
CA PHE A 240 -2.11 -6.23 -15.38
C PHE A 240 -3.45 -5.46 -15.34
N ASP A 241 -3.84 -4.89 -16.47
CA ASP A 241 -5.02 -4.01 -16.55
C ASP A 241 -6.35 -4.75 -16.31
N ASP A 242 -6.43 -6.02 -16.71
CA ASP A 242 -7.61 -6.86 -16.54
C ASP A 242 -7.62 -7.66 -15.21
N HIS A 243 -6.60 -7.51 -14.36
CA HIS A 243 -6.54 -8.22 -13.10
C HIS A 243 -7.58 -7.70 -12.12
N LYS A 244 -8.51 -8.56 -11.73
CA LYS A 244 -9.64 -8.28 -10.82
C LYS A 244 -9.73 -9.37 -9.75
N PRO A 245 -8.98 -9.25 -8.66
CA PRO A 245 -9.04 -10.23 -7.58
C PRO A 245 -10.41 -10.18 -6.91
N ALA A 246 -10.99 -11.35 -6.64
CA ALA A 246 -12.31 -11.44 -6.04
C ALA A 246 -12.32 -10.91 -4.59
N HIS A 247 -13.45 -10.32 -4.19
CA HIS A 247 -13.75 -9.87 -2.82
C HIS A 247 -13.01 -8.62 -2.33
N TYR A 248 -12.31 -7.89 -3.22
CA TYR A 248 -11.60 -6.66 -2.85
C TYR A 248 -12.28 -5.38 -3.37
N GLY A 249 -13.61 -5.39 -3.54
CA GLY A 249 -14.41 -4.22 -3.89
C GLY A 249 -14.27 -3.77 -5.35
N ARG A 250 -14.83 -2.60 -5.64
CA ARG A 250 -15.04 -2.09 -7.02
C ARG A 250 -13.79 -1.45 -7.63
N LEU A 251 -12.75 -1.14 -6.84
CA LEU A 251 -11.58 -0.40 -7.32
C LEU A 251 -10.87 -1.10 -8.47
N PHE A 252 -10.76 -2.43 -8.41
CA PHE A 252 -10.07 -3.19 -9.46
C PHE A 252 -10.81 -3.22 -10.82
N ASP A 253 -12.02 -2.66 -10.90
CA ASP A 253 -12.71 -2.42 -12.17
C ASP A 253 -12.22 -1.15 -12.89
N CYS A 254 -11.46 -0.30 -12.20
CA CYS A 254 -10.97 0.96 -12.72
C CYS A 254 -9.57 0.84 -13.34
N ALA A 255 -9.34 1.60 -14.42
CA ALA A 255 -8.01 1.81 -14.99
C ALA A 255 -7.22 2.84 -14.16
N LEU A 256 -5.88 2.74 -14.18
CA LEU A 256 -5.00 3.74 -13.60
C LEU A 256 -4.97 4.99 -14.50
N PRO A 257 -5.11 6.22 -13.96
CA PRO A 257 -4.95 7.44 -14.76
C PRO A 257 -3.55 7.56 -15.38
N GLU A 258 -3.47 8.05 -16.62
CA GLU A 258 -2.25 8.06 -17.47
C GLU A 258 -1.03 8.74 -16.83
N ALA A 259 -1.20 9.76 -16.00
CA ALA A 259 -0.10 10.52 -15.37
C ALA A 259 0.31 10.01 -13.98
N ALA A 260 -0.01 8.75 -13.64
CA ALA A 260 0.21 8.23 -12.30
C ALA A 260 1.69 7.99 -11.97
N PHE A 261 2.14 8.45 -10.81
CA PHE A 261 3.43 8.15 -10.17
C PHE A 261 4.69 8.53 -10.97
N GLY A 262 4.58 9.49 -11.91
CA GLY A 262 5.74 9.96 -12.68
C GLY A 262 6.43 8.83 -13.47
N ALA A 263 5.66 7.90 -14.02
CA ALA A 263 6.16 6.95 -14.99
C ALA A 263 6.78 7.76 -16.13
N ALA A 264 8.08 7.59 -16.39
CA ALA A 264 8.69 8.13 -17.58
C ALA A 264 8.07 7.41 -18.78
N THR A 265 7.48 8.18 -19.68
CA THR A 265 7.12 7.72 -21.02
C THR A 265 8.36 7.29 -21.77
#